data_2bc31f2b7be822d3b304df56c2fb760a
#
_entry.id   2bc31f2b7be822d3b304df56c2fb760a
#
_cell.length_a   1.000
_cell.length_b   1.000
_cell.length_c   1.000
_cell.angle_alpha   90.00
_cell.angle_beta   90.00
_cell.angle_gamma   90.00
#
_symmetry.space_group_name_H-M   'P 1'
#
loop_
_entity.id
_entity.type
_entity.pdbx_description
1 polymer ?
#
loop_
_entity_poly.entity_id
_entity_poly.type
_entity_poly.pdbx_seq_one_letter_code
_entity_poly.pdbx_strand_id
1 'polypeptide(L)'
;MLKAKLGIAPIAWSNDDLPQLGGDTPLTTCLSESHQAGFQGVETGGKFPKTADALKPLLQEYQLDLVSGWYSGTLLDNGVEEEIKKSLPQMQLFRDCGATCLVYGETAGTIQNQQHVPLAQRRRLTDEQMREYGEKLIQFAAFCQDYGVPLAFHHHMGTAIEDEHDIDRLMAVTTPEVGLLFDAGHLVFAGVDPLRILEKHGDRIIHVHTKDVREEVLRALDRHRDSFLDAVLQGIYTVPGDGMIDFSAIVNKLAQIGYQGWFVVEAEQDPAKAPPLEYALLGYKTLRSALDAAGYSVISGAL
;
A
#
# COMPACT_ATOMS: atom_id res chain seq x y z
N MET A 1 -7.89 8.69 -23.28
CA MET A 1 -6.88 7.68 -22.90
C MET A 1 -6.66 7.86 -21.41
N LEU A 2 -6.80 6.78 -20.64
CA LEU A 2 -6.59 6.81 -19.20
C LEU A 2 -5.11 7.09 -18.90
N LYS A 3 -4.86 7.83 -17.82
CA LYS A 3 -3.50 8.18 -17.41
C LYS A 3 -3.04 7.31 -16.24
N ALA A 4 -1.81 6.84 -16.29
CA ALA A 4 -1.17 6.11 -15.21
C ALA A 4 0.23 6.66 -14.92
N LYS A 5 0.68 6.48 -13.67
CA LYS A 5 2.06 6.69 -13.24
C LYS A 5 2.54 5.44 -12.51
N LEU A 6 3.81 5.12 -12.64
CA LEU A 6 4.43 3.97 -11.97
C LEU A 6 5.28 4.44 -10.80
N GLY A 7 4.91 3.97 -9.61
CA GLY A 7 5.63 4.19 -8.36
C GLY A 7 6.14 2.90 -7.75
N ILE A 8 6.97 3.03 -6.72
CA ILE A 8 7.50 1.90 -5.97
C ILE A 8 7.61 2.22 -4.48
N ALA A 9 7.32 1.25 -3.63
CA ALA A 9 7.52 1.36 -2.20
C ALA A 9 8.96 0.96 -1.81
N PRO A 10 9.57 1.64 -0.81
CA PRO A 10 10.96 1.39 -0.42
C PRO A 10 11.18 0.08 0.35
N ILE A 11 10.10 -0.62 0.70
CA ILE A 11 10.12 -1.80 1.58
C ILE A 11 10.92 -2.98 1.01
N ALA A 12 11.12 -3.02 -0.32
CA ALA A 12 11.98 -4.02 -0.96
C ALA A 12 13.48 -3.82 -0.66
N TRP A 13 13.91 -2.60 -0.32
CA TRP A 13 15.29 -2.27 0.05
C TRP A 13 15.54 -2.32 1.55
N SER A 14 14.54 -1.95 2.36
CA SER A 14 14.63 -2.03 3.80
C SER A 14 13.23 -2.12 4.41
N ASN A 15 13.05 -3.04 5.35
CA ASN A 15 11.79 -3.27 6.02
C ASN A 15 11.84 -2.66 7.43
N ASP A 16 10.92 -1.73 7.73
CA ASP A 16 10.87 -1.04 9.02
C ASP A 16 10.40 -1.97 10.17
N ASP A 17 9.58 -2.98 9.86
CA ASP A 17 9.10 -3.97 10.84
C ASP A 17 10.09 -5.15 11.02
N LEU A 18 10.97 -5.37 10.05
CA LEU A 18 12.02 -6.39 10.04
C LEU A 18 13.37 -5.75 9.71
N PRO A 19 14.01 -5.01 10.64
CA PRO A 19 15.24 -4.25 10.35
C PRO A 19 16.42 -5.11 9.86
N GLN A 20 16.41 -6.41 10.13
CA GLN A 20 17.38 -7.35 9.57
C GLN A 20 17.28 -7.52 8.04
N LEU A 21 16.14 -7.12 7.44
CA LEU A 21 15.95 -7.11 6.00
C LEU A 21 16.32 -5.72 5.43
N GLY A 22 17.58 -5.55 5.09
CA GLY A 22 18.10 -4.36 4.42
C GLY A 22 18.22 -3.11 5.30
N GLY A 23 18.26 -3.25 6.64
CA GLY A 23 18.40 -2.13 7.56
C GLY A 23 19.63 -1.25 7.31
N ASP A 24 20.71 -1.82 6.77
CA ASP A 24 21.93 -1.07 6.42
C ASP A 24 21.89 -0.46 5.02
N THR A 25 20.89 -0.75 4.19
CA THR A 25 20.79 -0.20 2.83
C THR A 25 20.56 1.31 2.89
N PRO A 26 21.42 2.14 2.28
CA PRO A 26 21.22 3.59 2.27
C PRO A 26 19.95 3.98 1.50
N LEU A 27 19.27 5.05 1.93
CA LEU A 27 18.13 5.60 1.20
C LEU A 27 18.50 6.00 -0.24
N THR A 28 19.70 6.52 -0.43
CA THR A 28 20.23 6.91 -1.76
C THR A 28 20.30 5.74 -2.73
N THR A 29 20.60 4.52 -2.25
CA THR A 29 20.55 3.29 -3.06
C THR A 29 19.13 3.01 -3.51
N CYS A 30 18.16 3.06 -2.60
CA CYS A 30 16.73 2.87 -2.92
C CYS A 30 16.26 3.88 -3.99
N LEU A 31 16.55 5.18 -3.81
CA LEU A 31 16.14 6.22 -4.74
C LEU A 31 16.81 6.08 -6.11
N SER A 32 18.11 5.83 -6.13
CA SER A 32 18.89 5.63 -7.37
C SER A 32 18.36 4.43 -8.16
N GLU A 33 18.15 3.29 -7.50
CA GLU A 33 17.68 2.06 -8.14
C GLU A 33 16.21 2.17 -8.57
N SER A 34 15.35 2.88 -7.82
CA SER A 34 13.98 3.20 -8.22
C SER A 34 13.94 3.99 -9.53
N HIS A 35 14.74 5.03 -9.63
CA HIS A 35 14.89 5.80 -10.87
C HIS A 35 15.47 4.95 -12.01
N GLN A 36 16.52 4.18 -11.75
CA GLN A 36 17.14 3.29 -12.74
C GLN A 36 16.18 2.25 -13.28
N ALA A 37 15.27 1.72 -12.45
CA ALA A 37 14.24 0.79 -12.87
C ALA A 37 13.14 1.43 -13.73
N GLY A 38 13.06 2.77 -13.79
CA GLY A 38 12.13 3.54 -14.62
C GLY A 38 10.91 4.10 -13.86
N PHE A 39 10.84 3.94 -12.55
CA PHE A 39 9.76 4.49 -11.75
C PHE A 39 9.80 6.02 -11.70
N GLN A 40 8.64 6.63 -11.61
CA GLN A 40 8.44 8.08 -11.62
C GLN A 40 8.25 8.64 -10.21
N GLY A 41 8.01 7.78 -9.23
CA GLY A 41 7.81 8.19 -7.84
C GLY A 41 8.04 7.05 -6.85
N VAL A 42 8.16 7.45 -5.61
CA VAL A 42 8.36 6.55 -4.46
C VAL A 42 7.40 6.88 -3.34
N GLU A 43 7.04 5.88 -2.55
CA GLU A 43 6.41 6.08 -1.25
C GLU A 43 7.44 6.34 -0.17
N THR A 44 7.04 6.99 0.93
CA THR A 44 7.95 7.19 2.07
C THR A 44 8.10 5.90 2.90
N GLY A 45 9.26 5.77 3.54
CA GLY A 45 9.55 4.79 4.58
C GLY A 45 10.28 5.45 5.75
N GLY A 46 10.68 4.65 6.73
CA GLY A 46 11.31 5.12 7.97
C GLY A 46 12.57 5.95 7.78
N LYS A 47 13.33 5.69 6.72
CA LYS A 47 14.59 6.40 6.40
C LYS A 47 14.43 7.75 5.70
N PHE A 48 13.23 8.08 5.25
CA PHE A 48 12.98 9.32 4.50
C PHE A 48 13.00 10.54 5.42
N PRO A 49 13.51 11.69 4.94
CA PRO A 49 13.41 12.97 5.64
C PRO A 49 11.96 13.30 6.04
N LYS A 50 11.79 13.89 7.21
CA LYS A 50 10.46 14.20 7.76
C LYS A 50 10.00 15.64 7.52
N THR A 51 10.78 16.44 6.76
CA THR A 51 10.44 17.80 6.37
C THR A 51 10.50 17.98 4.87
N ALA A 52 9.64 18.83 4.32
CA ALA A 52 9.57 19.09 2.89
C ALA A 52 10.87 19.74 2.37
N ASP A 53 11.49 20.61 3.16
CA ASP A 53 12.75 21.28 2.79
C ASP A 53 13.91 20.28 2.60
N ALA A 54 13.90 19.17 3.33
CA ALA A 54 14.91 18.13 3.18
C ALA A 54 14.51 17.08 2.12
N LEU A 55 13.22 16.74 2.04
CA LEU A 55 12.75 15.68 1.16
C LEU A 55 12.68 16.11 -0.32
N LYS A 56 12.16 17.31 -0.61
CA LYS A 56 12.00 17.77 -1.99
C LYS A 56 13.31 17.81 -2.79
N PRO A 57 14.41 18.42 -2.30
CA PRO A 57 15.67 18.43 -3.03
C PRO A 57 16.22 17.03 -3.27
N LEU A 58 16.07 16.14 -2.27
CA LEU A 58 16.50 14.76 -2.38
C LEU A 58 15.73 14.01 -3.48
N LEU A 59 14.41 14.10 -3.52
CA LEU A 59 13.61 13.47 -4.57
C LEU A 59 13.90 14.07 -5.96
N GLN A 60 14.11 15.39 -6.04
CA GLN A 60 14.47 16.06 -7.29
C GLN A 60 15.82 15.59 -7.85
N GLU A 61 16.81 15.34 -6.99
CA GLU A 61 18.11 14.79 -7.39
C GLU A 61 17.96 13.45 -8.14
N TYR A 62 17.01 12.61 -7.70
CA TYR A 62 16.73 11.32 -8.33
C TYR A 62 15.57 11.35 -9.33
N GLN A 63 15.02 12.54 -9.64
CA GLN A 63 13.89 12.71 -10.58
C GLN A 63 12.65 11.87 -10.19
N LEU A 64 12.35 11.81 -8.90
CA LEU A 64 11.23 11.08 -8.35
C LEU A 64 10.20 12.03 -7.73
N ASP A 65 8.93 11.71 -7.89
CA ASP A 65 7.82 12.34 -7.17
C ASP A 65 7.57 11.60 -5.83
N LEU A 66 7.04 12.33 -4.83
CA LEU A 66 6.44 11.67 -3.68
C LEU A 66 5.05 11.16 -4.05
N VAL A 67 4.84 9.85 -3.94
CA VAL A 67 3.54 9.23 -4.26
C VAL A 67 2.59 9.32 -3.08
N SER A 68 3.01 8.81 -1.94
CA SER A 68 2.24 8.60 -0.72
C SER A 68 3.15 8.02 0.37
N GLY A 69 2.58 7.42 1.39
CA GLY A 69 3.30 6.65 2.40
C GLY A 69 2.38 6.15 3.50
N TRP A 70 2.83 5.12 4.19
CA TRP A 70 2.11 4.48 5.28
C TRP A 70 1.90 5.41 6.46
N TYR A 71 0.69 5.39 7.02
CA TYR A 71 0.32 6.01 8.28
C TYR A 71 -0.35 4.98 9.20
N SER A 72 0.22 4.78 10.38
CA SER A 72 -0.32 3.88 11.42
C SER A 72 -1.44 4.58 12.19
N GLY A 73 -2.67 4.40 11.74
CA GLY A 73 -3.87 4.91 12.39
C GLY A 73 -4.25 4.10 13.62
N THR A 74 -4.93 4.73 14.56
CA THR A 74 -5.37 4.12 15.83
C THR A 74 -6.79 4.57 16.24
N LEU A 75 -7.63 4.90 15.25
CA LEU A 75 -9.00 5.38 15.47
C LEU A 75 -9.91 4.37 16.20
N LEU A 76 -9.62 3.07 16.11
CA LEU A 76 -10.37 2.06 16.89
C LEU A 76 -10.29 2.30 18.38
N ASP A 77 -9.13 2.77 18.87
CA ASP A 77 -8.89 2.95 20.30
C ASP A 77 -8.85 4.43 20.72
N ASN A 78 -8.63 5.34 19.77
CA ASN A 78 -8.48 6.78 20.03
C ASN A 78 -9.61 7.62 19.43
N GLY A 79 -9.66 8.90 19.85
CA GLY A 79 -10.58 9.89 19.29
C GLY A 79 -10.06 10.52 18.01
N VAL A 80 -10.97 11.07 17.20
CA VAL A 80 -10.64 11.72 15.91
C VAL A 80 -9.73 12.92 16.09
N GLU A 81 -9.94 13.74 17.10
CA GLU A 81 -9.10 14.94 17.38
C GLU A 81 -7.65 14.55 17.69
N GLU A 82 -7.45 13.46 18.42
CA GLU A 82 -6.13 12.94 18.74
C GLU A 82 -5.44 12.41 17.46
N GLU A 83 -6.18 11.68 16.63
CA GLU A 83 -5.67 11.16 15.36
C GLU A 83 -5.29 12.29 14.39
N ILE A 84 -6.12 13.33 14.28
CA ILE A 84 -5.82 14.54 13.52
C ILE A 84 -4.50 15.15 13.99
N LYS A 85 -4.37 15.40 15.29
CA LYS A 85 -3.16 16.00 15.86
C LYS A 85 -1.92 15.15 15.59
N LYS A 86 -2.02 13.84 15.73
CA LYS A 86 -0.93 12.88 15.48
C LYS A 86 -0.52 12.87 14.00
N SER A 87 -1.47 12.97 13.08
CA SER A 87 -1.22 12.91 11.63
C SER A 87 -0.65 14.20 11.03
N LEU A 88 -0.88 15.36 11.65
CA LEU A 88 -0.54 16.67 11.10
C LEU A 88 0.89 16.79 10.53
N PRO A 89 1.97 16.34 11.21
CA PRO A 89 3.31 16.45 10.65
C PRO A 89 3.48 15.72 9.33
N GLN A 90 2.93 14.50 9.22
CA GLN A 90 2.98 13.72 7.97
C GLN A 90 2.06 14.29 6.90
N MET A 91 0.88 14.74 7.27
CA MET A 91 -0.06 15.40 6.36
C MET A 91 0.54 16.67 5.75
N GLN A 92 1.24 17.47 6.57
CA GLN A 92 1.93 18.65 6.08
C GLN A 92 3.07 18.29 5.11
N LEU A 93 3.90 17.32 5.47
CA LEU A 93 4.95 16.81 4.59
C LEU A 93 4.39 16.36 3.24
N PHE A 94 3.30 15.57 3.26
CA PHE A 94 2.68 15.00 2.07
C PHE A 94 2.08 16.08 1.18
N ARG A 95 1.29 17.00 1.76
CA ARG A 95 0.73 18.14 1.03
C ARG A 95 1.83 18.98 0.37
N ASP A 96 2.85 19.32 1.14
CA ASP A 96 3.93 20.20 0.67
C ASP A 96 4.81 19.51 -0.39
N CYS A 97 4.93 18.18 -0.36
CA CYS A 97 5.67 17.41 -1.37
C CYS A 97 4.80 16.89 -2.53
N GLY A 98 3.49 17.13 -2.52
CA GLY A 98 2.59 16.77 -3.60
C GLY A 98 2.17 15.29 -3.63
N ALA A 99 2.22 14.60 -2.48
CA ALA A 99 1.67 13.25 -2.36
C ALA A 99 0.17 13.22 -2.67
N THR A 100 -0.30 12.17 -3.32
CA THR A 100 -1.69 12.08 -3.81
C THR A 100 -2.66 11.56 -2.77
N CYS A 101 -2.18 10.85 -1.74
CA CYS A 101 -3.00 10.33 -0.64
C CYS A 101 -2.15 10.00 0.59
N LEU A 102 -2.84 9.80 1.71
CA LEU A 102 -2.32 9.16 2.92
C LEU A 102 -2.71 7.69 2.90
N VAL A 103 -1.74 6.78 2.87
CA VAL A 103 -1.99 5.34 2.99
C VAL A 103 -2.26 5.02 4.46
N TYR A 104 -3.53 4.87 4.81
CA TYR A 104 -3.98 4.67 6.19
C TYR A 104 -4.18 3.19 6.50
N GLY A 105 -3.37 2.63 7.40
CA GLY A 105 -3.61 1.31 8.00
C GLY A 105 -4.11 1.45 9.44
N GLU A 106 -5.17 0.72 9.80
CA GLU A 106 -5.63 0.68 11.20
C GLU A 106 -4.76 -0.28 12.01
N THR A 107 -3.97 0.25 12.92
CA THR A 107 -3.00 -0.53 13.70
C THR A 107 -3.37 -0.74 15.16
N ALA A 108 -4.51 -0.24 15.60
CA ALA A 108 -4.96 -0.48 16.98
C ALA A 108 -5.25 -1.97 17.21
N GLY A 109 -4.48 -2.58 18.09
CA GLY A 109 -4.57 -4.02 18.40
C GLY A 109 -4.16 -4.93 17.23
N THR A 110 -3.36 -4.42 16.29
CA THR A 110 -2.81 -5.23 15.19
C THR A 110 -1.78 -6.24 15.68
N ILE A 111 -1.66 -7.33 14.92
CA ILE A 111 -0.59 -8.33 15.11
C ILE A 111 0.35 -8.39 13.90
N GLN A 112 0.19 -7.49 12.92
CA GLN A 112 1.00 -7.47 11.70
C GLN A 112 2.51 -7.32 11.97
N ASN A 113 2.88 -6.57 12.99
CA ASN A 113 4.28 -6.32 13.38
C ASN A 113 4.74 -7.24 14.54
N GLN A 114 3.98 -8.28 14.87
CA GLN A 114 4.29 -9.20 15.95
C GLN A 114 4.71 -10.56 15.41
N GLN A 115 6.02 -10.79 15.33
CA GLN A 115 6.55 -12.08 14.92
C GLN A 115 6.10 -13.18 15.89
N HIS A 116 5.81 -14.36 15.35
CA HIS A 116 5.34 -15.55 16.09
C HIS A 116 3.91 -15.45 16.68
N VAL A 117 3.16 -14.37 16.42
CA VAL A 117 1.72 -14.32 16.72
C VAL A 117 0.94 -14.79 15.51
N PRO A 118 0.22 -15.93 15.59
CA PRO A 118 -0.49 -16.50 14.45
C PRO A 118 -1.55 -15.55 13.86
N LEU A 119 -1.64 -15.49 12.54
CA LEU A 119 -2.60 -14.65 11.82
C LEU A 119 -4.07 -14.88 12.23
N ALA A 120 -4.41 -16.11 12.64
CA ALA A 120 -5.75 -16.43 13.11
C ALA A 120 -6.16 -15.69 14.40
N GLN A 121 -5.20 -15.10 15.13
CA GLN A 121 -5.43 -14.33 16.36
C GLN A 121 -5.69 -12.84 16.12
N ARG A 122 -5.78 -12.40 14.86
CA ARG A 122 -6.05 -10.99 14.55
C ARG A 122 -7.31 -10.46 15.21
N ARG A 123 -7.35 -9.18 15.53
CA ARG A 123 -8.53 -8.47 16.02
C ARG A 123 -9.67 -8.59 15.00
N ARG A 124 -10.89 -8.85 15.47
CA ARG A 124 -12.12 -8.81 14.68
C ARG A 124 -13.11 -7.85 15.33
N LEU A 125 -13.84 -7.13 14.50
CA LEU A 125 -14.81 -6.15 14.99
C LEU A 125 -16.23 -6.73 14.99
N THR A 126 -16.98 -6.45 16.07
CA THR A 126 -18.43 -6.61 16.05
C THR A 126 -19.08 -5.61 15.10
N ASP A 127 -20.38 -5.76 14.80
CA ASP A 127 -21.09 -4.80 13.94
C ASP A 127 -21.20 -3.43 14.58
N GLU A 128 -21.33 -3.38 15.91
CA GLU A 128 -21.35 -2.14 16.66
C GLU A 128 -19.98 -1.42 16.57
N GLN A 129 -18.90 -2.13 16.85
CA GLN A 129 -17.54 -1.58 16.73
C GLN A 129 -17.23 -1.11 15.29
N MET A 130 -17.70 -1.84 14.28
CA MET A 130 -17.52 -1.44 12.88
C MET A 130 -18.25 -0.13 12.57
N ARG A 131 -19.48 0.06 13.08
CA ARG A 131 -20.23 1.32 12.88
C ARG A 131 -19.55 2.49 13.58
N GLU A 132 -19.18 2.33 14.86
CA GLU A 132 -18.47 3.36 15.62
C GLU A 132 -17.15 3.75 14.97
N TYR A 133 -16.40 2.75 14.49
CA TYR A 133 -15.17 2.96 13.75
C TYR A 133 -15.41 3.71 12.42
N GLY A 134 -16.45 3.31 11.67
CA GLY A 134 -16.83 3.97 10.43
C GLY A 134 -17.15 5.45 10.63
N GLU A 135 -17.86 5.81 11.68
CA GLU A 135 -18.18 7.21 12.03
C GLU A 135 -16.91 8.04 12.30
N LYS A 136 -15.95 7.48 13.04
CA LYS A 136 -14.66 8.13 13.29
C LYS A 136 -13.85 8.27 12.00
N LEU A 137 -13.82 7.21 11.19
CA LEU A 137 -13.05 7.18 9.95
C LEU A 137 -13.59 8.19 8.92
N ILE A 138 -14.91 8.36 8.82
CA ILE A 138 -15.53 9.40 7.97
C ILE A 138 -15.04 10.78 8.38
N GLN A 139 -15.06 11.10 9.68
CA GLN A 139 -14.62 12.40 10.18
C GLN A 139 -13.14 12.65 9.90
N PHE A 140 -12.30 11.64 10.11
CA PHE A 140 -10.86 11.75 9.82
C PHE A 140 -10.60 11.85 8.31
N ALA A 141 -11.31 11.09 7.47
CA ALA A 141 -11.19 11.17 6.03
C ALA A 141 -11.63 12.54 5.47
N ALA A 142 -12.71 13.13 6.02
CA ALA A 142 -13.12 14.48 5.68
C ALA A 142 -12.03 15.51 6.01
N PHE A 143 -11.41 15.41 7.18
CA PHE A 143 -10.23 16.23 7.51
C PHE A 143 -9.10 16.05 6.50
N CYS A 144 -8.75 14.80 6.14
CA CYS A 144 -7.70 14.52 5.16
C CYS A 144 -8.02 15.15 3.80
N GLN A 145 -9.26 15.04 3.35
CA GLN A 145 -9.74 15.63 2.10
C GLN A 145 -9.63 17.17 2.11
N ASP A 146 -10.09 17.82 3.18
CA ASP A 146 -10.03 19.28 3.35
C ASP A 146 -8.58 19.77 3.46
N TYR A 147 -7.70 18.96 4.03
CA TYR A 147 -6.27 19.27 4.13
C TYR A 147 -5.54 19.13 2.79
N GLY A 148 -6.15 18.48 1.80
CA GLY A 148 -5.60 18.28 0.46
C GLY A 148 -4.79 16.99 0.28
N VAL A 149 -4.89 16.04 1.22
CA VAL A 149 -4.26 14.72 1.16
C VAL A 149 -5.32 13.66 1.50
N PRO A 150 -6.11 13.20 0.52
CA PRO A 150 -7.18 12.22 0.73
C PRO A 150 -6.69 10.95 1.42
N LEU A 151 -7.54 10.33 2.24
CA LEU A 151 -7.27 9.07 2.92
C LEU A 151 -7.52 7.90 1.98
N ALA A 152 -6.50 7.06 1.75
CA ALA A 152 -6.60 5.76 1.11
C ALA A 152 -6.50 4.66 2.17
N PHE A 153 -7.64 4.05 2.51
CA PHE A 153 -7.69 3.00 3.51
C PHE A 153 -7.04 1.73 3.00
N HIS A 154 -6.01 1.26 3.69
CA HIS A 154 -5.29 0.04 3.35
C HIS A 154 -5.76 -1.12 4.23
N HIS A 155 -6.54 -2.05 3.64
CA HIS A 155 -6.75 -3.37 4.25
C HIS A 155 -5.42 -4.11 4.31
N HIS A 156 -5.14 -4.79 5.42
CA HIS A 156 -3.82 -5.38 5.62
C HIS A 156 -3.90 -6.66 6.45
N MET A 157 -3.07 -7.65 6.10
CA MET A 157 -2.93 -8.88 6.86
C MET A 157 -2.59 -8.60 8.33
N GLY A 158 -3.25 -9.31 9.25
CA GLY A 158 -3.01 -9.16 10.69
C GLY A 158 -3.69 -7.97 11.36
N THR A 159 -4.43 -7.14 10.61
CA THR A 159 -5.20 -6.00 11.15
C THR A 159 -6.67 -6.35 11.36
N ALA A 160 -7.44 -5.42 11.88
CA ALA A 160 -8.89 -5.57 12.07
C ALA A 160 -9.67 -5.63 10.75
N ILE A 161 -9.12 -5.05 9.66
CA ILE A 161 -9.71 -5.04 8.32
C ILE A 161 -8.74 -5.76 7.38
N GLU A 162 -9.01 -7.04 7.13
CA GLU A 162 -8.10 -7.91 6.38
C GLU A 162 -8.72 -8.54 5.14
N ASP A 163 -9.91 -9.14 5.28
CA ASP A 163 -10.54 -9.94 4.24
C ASP A 163 -11.73 -9.22 3.55
N GLU A 164 -12.32 -9.86 2.53
CA GLU A 164 -13.46 -9.31 1.79
C GLU A 164 -14.64 -8.95 2.71
N HIS A 165 -14.92 -9.78 3.71
CA HIS A 165 -16.02 -9.53 4.64
C HIS A 165 -15.79 -8.26 5.46
N ASP A 166 -14.56 -8.03 5.94
CA ASP A 166 -14.23 -6.83 6.67
C ASP A 166 -14.29 -5.59 5.78
N ILE A 167 -13.77 -5.69 4.53
CA ILE A 167 -13.82 -4.61 3.53
C ILE A 167 -15.28 -4.26 3.20
N ASP A 168 -16.11 -5.25 2.89
CA ASP A 168 -17.53 -5.04 2.57
C ASP A 168 -18.26 -4.30 3.71
N ARG A 169 -18.03 -4.71 4.96
CA ARG A 169 -18.62 -4.07 6.14
C ARG A 169 -18.13 -2.65 6.35
N LEU A 170 -16.83 -2.41 6.17
CA LEU A 170 -16.25 -1.07 6.29
C LEU A 170 -16.82 -0.13 5.21
N MET A 171 -16.87 -0.58 3.97
CA MET A 171 -17.42 0.22 2.86
C MET A 171 -18.91 0.51 3.05
N ALA A 172 -19.66 -0.42 3.65
CA ALA A 172 -21.09 -0.25 3.92
C ALA A 172 -21.40 0.79 5.02
N VAL A 173 -20.48 1.00 5.97
CA VAL A 173 -20.66 1.96 7.09
C VAL A 173 -19.90 3.27 6.89
N THR A 174 -19.23 3.45 5.74
CA THR A 174 -18.46 4.66 5.42
C THR A 174 -18.96 5.33 4.15
N THR A 175 -18.63 6.61 4.03
CA THR A 175 -18.98 7.45 2.87
C THR A 175 -17.81 7.51 1.85
N PRO A 176 -18.03 8.06 0.64
CA PRO A 176 -17.01 8.13 -0.40
C PRO A 176 -15.71 8.87 -0.04
N GLU A 177 -15.75 9.73 1.00
CA GLU A 177 -14.55 10.41 1.51
C GLU A 177 -13.51 9.42 2.06
N VAL A 178 -13.94 8.24 2.49
CA VAL A 178 -13.05 7.13 2.83
C VAL A 178 -12.68 6.40 1.55
N GLY A 179 -11.60 6.81 0.90
CA GLY A 179 -11.06 6.11 -0.27
C GLY A 179 -10.49 4.75 0.14
N LEU A 180 -10.49 3.80 -0.80
CA LEU A 180 -9.90 2.47 -0.61
C LEU A 180 -8.59 2.37 -1.38
N LEU A 181 -7.55 1.88 -0.72
CA LEU A 181 -6.36 1.37 -1.38
C LEU A 181 -6.62 -0.08 -1.79
N PHE A 182 -6.40 -0.37 -3.05
CA PHE A 182 -6.46 -1.73 -3.57
C PHE A 182 -5.07 -2.35 -3.53
N ASP A 183 -4.89 -3.43 -2.78
CA ASP A 183 -3.64 -4.22 -2.75
C ASP A 183 -3.92 -5.67 -3.13
N ALA A 184 -3.49 -6.07 -4.32
CA ALA A 184 -3.73 -7.41 -4.84
C ALA A 184 -3.07 -8.51 -3.98
N GLY A 185 -1.87 -8.25 -3.46
CA GLY A 185 -1.12 -9.23 -2.67
C GLY A 185 -1.77 -9.52 -1.32
N HIS A 186 -2.18 -8.47 -0.61
CA HIS A 186 -2.91 -8.65 0.65
C HIS A 186 -4.24 -9.36 0.46
N LEU A 187 -4.98 -9.06 -0.63
CA LEU A 187 -6.23 -9.75 -0.95
C LEU A 187 -6.01 -11.24 -1.21
N VAL A 188 -5.07 -11.59 -2.08
CA VAL A 188 -4.76 -13.00 -2.40
C VAL A 188 -4.28 -13.75 -1.15
N PHE A 189 -3.44 -13.14 -0.32
CA PHE A 189 -3.00 -13.73 0.95
C PHE A 189 -4.17 -13.94 1.92
N ALA A 190 -5.16 -13.05 1.94
CA ALA A 190 -6.39 -13.22 2.72
C ALA A 190 -7.36 -14.25 2.13
N GLY A 191 -7.06 -14.83 0.97
CA GLY A 191 -7.93 -15.78 0.26
C GLY A 191 -9.04 -15.13 -0.55
N VAL A 192 -8.87 -13.87 -0.92
CA VAL A 192 -9.84 -13.06 -1.65
C VAL A 192 -9.44 -12.95 -3.12
N ASP A 193 -10.41 -13.09 -4.03
CA ASP A 193 -10.21 -12.75 -5.43
C ASP A 193 -10.18 -11.22 -5.61
N PRO A 194 -9.04 -10.63 -6.04
CA PRO A 194 -8.92 -9.19 -6.21
C PRO A 194 -9.94 -8.59 -7.17
N LEU A 195 -10.34 -9.32 -8.21
CA LEU A 195 -11.32 -8.84 -9.19
C LEU A 195 -12.70 -8.60 -8.56
N ARG A 196 -13.08 -9.39 -7.55
CA ARG A 196 -14.34 -9.18 -6.82
C ARG A 196 -14.36 -7.87 -6.04
N ILE A 197 -13.22 -7.48 -5.45
CA ILE A 197 -13.11 -6.19 -4.74
C ILE A 197 -13.23 -5.04 -5.73
N LEU A 198 -12.59 -5.12 -6.90
CA LEU A 198 -12.73 -4.11 -7.96
C LEU A 198 -14.17 -4.03 -8.51
N GLU A 199 -14.89 -5.15 -8.56
CA GLU A 199 -16.30 -5.16 -8.99
C GLU A 199 -17.22 -4.50 -7.98
N LYS A 200 -17.01 -4.76 -6.70
CA LYS A 200 -17.88 -4.25 -5.63
C LYS A 200 -17.58 -2.81 -5.22
N HIS A 201 -16.29 -2.45 -5.18
CA HIS A 201 -15.80 -1.22 -4.57
C HIS A 201 -14.90 -0.39 -5.49
N GLY A 202 -14.95 -0.63 -6.79
CA GLY A 202 -14.12 0.06 -7.78
C GLY A 202 -14.27 1.57 -7.77
N ASP A 203 -15.46 2.09 -7.45
CA ASP A 203 -15.76 3.51 -7.29
C ASP A 203 -15.10 4.17 -6.05
N ARG A 204 -14.59 3.33 -5.12
CA ARG A 204 -13.89 3.78 -3.90
C ARG A 204 -12.37 3.74 -4.05
N ILE A 205 -11.83 3.12 -5.12
CA ILE A 205 -10.39 2.94 -5.31
C ILE A 205 -9.74 4.28 -5.69
N ILE A 206 -8.84 4.76 -4.84
CA ILE A 206 -8.06 5.98 -5.08
C ILE A 206 -6.54 5.74 -5.12
N HIS A 207 -6.09 4.56 -4.75
CA HIS A 207 -4.67 4.17 -4.78
C HIS A 207 -4.52 2.67 -5.03
N VAL A 208 -3.43 2.26 -5.70
CA VAL A 208 -3.23 0.87 -6.10
C VAL A 208 -1.81 0.41 -5.75
N HIS A 209 -1.73 -0.63 -4.92
CA HIS A 209 -0.52 -1.43 -4.72
C HIS A 209 -0.59 -2.69 -5.57
N THR A 210 0.49 -2.94 -6.30
CA THR A 210 0.64 -4.10 -7.18
C THR A 210 1.65 -5.07 -6.58
N LYS A 211 1.29 -5.64 -5.45
CA LYS A 211 2.04 -6.68 -4.72
C LYS A 211 1.62 -8.05 -5.27
N ASP A 212 2.58 -8.89 -5.61
CA ASP A 212 2.34 -10.26 -6.07
C ASP A 212 2.63 -11.28 -4.95
N VAL A 213 2.20 -12.51 -5.14
CA VAL A 213 2.27 -13.57 -4.13
C VAL A 213 2.87 -14.84 -4.73
N ARG A 214 3.83 -15.46 -4.03
CA ARG A 214 4.36 -16.76 -4.41
C ARG A 214 3.44 -17.88 -3.95
N GLU A 215 2.90 -18.60 -4.91
CA GLU A 215 1.86 -19.63 -4.68
C GLU A 215 2.34 -20.76 -3.77
N GLU A 216 3.57 -21.21 -3.95
CA GLU A 216 4.15 -22.29 -3.13
C GLU A 216 4.30 -21.89 -1.66
N VAL A 217 4.65 -20.63 -1.39
CA VAL A 217 4.72 -20.11 -0.01
C VAL A 217 3.32 -19.99 0.57
N LEU A 218 2.37 -19.42 -0.17
CA LEU A 218 0.98 -19.30 0.26
C LEU A 218 0.36 -20.65 0.63
N ARG A 219 0.60 -21.69 -0.17
CA ARG A 219 0.09 -23.04 0.08
C ARG A 219 0.70 -23.71 1.31
N ALA A 220 1.94 -23.35 1.66
CA ALA A 220 2.65 -23.93 2.82
C ALA A 220 2.30 -23.25 4.15
N LEU A 221 1.69 -22.07 4.12
CA LEU A 221 1.36 -21.29 5.30
C LEU A 221 0.16 -21.90 6.07
N ASP A 222 0.28 -21.88 7.40
CA ASP A 222 -0.79 -22.19 8.33
C ASP A 222 -1.11 -20.98 9.19
N ARG A 223 -2.28 -20.38 9.01
CA ARG A 223 -2.73 -19.18 9.74
C ARG A 223 -2.86 -19.39 11.26
N HIS A 224 -2.93 -20.63 11.71
CA HIS A 224 -2.96 -20.97 13.15
C HIS A 224 -1.56 -21.13 13.77
N ARG A 225 -0.52 -21.14 12.94
CA ARG A 225 0.87 -21.26 13.34
C ARG A 225 1.70 -20.03 12.96
N ASP A 226 1.55 -19.58 11.73
CA ASP A 226 2.44 -18.57 11.14
C ASP A 226 1.91 -17.16 11.37
N SER A 227 2.82 -16.25 11.73
CA SER A 227 2.56 -14.81 11.78
C SER A 227 2.69 -14.17 10.39
N PHE A 228 2.25 -12.92 10.28
CA PHE A 228 2.48 -12.13 9.06
C PHE A 228 3.97 -11.99 8.76
N LEU A 229 4.79 -11.64 9.75
CA LEU A 229 6.23 -11.47 9.57
C LEU A 229 6.94 -12.80 9.25
N ASP A 230 6.47 -13.94 9.81
CA ASP A 230 6.99 -15.25 9.43
C ASP A 230 6.71 -15.55 7.95
N ALA A 231 5.53 -15.18 7.45
CA ALA A 231 5.20 -15.32 6.03
C ALA A 231 6.09 -14.43 5.13
N VAL A 232 6.36 -13.20 5.54
CA VAL A 232 7.30 -12.30 4.85
C VAL A 232 8.70 -12.91 4.79
N LEU A 233 9.21 -13.44 5.90
CA LEU A 233 10.53 -14.10 5.96
C LEU A 233 10.59 -15.36 5.12
N GLN A 234 9.48 -16.06 4.92
CA GLN A 234 9.35 -17.20 4.01
C GLN A 234 9.25 -16.77 2.53
N GLY A 235 9.10 -15.47 2.27
CA GLY A 235 9.07 -14.92 0.91
C GLY A 235 7.69 -14.95 0.26
N ILE A 236 6.61 -14.78 1.04
CA ILE A 236 5.22 -14.77 0.52
C ILE A 236 5.02 -13.72 -0.58
N TYR A 237 5.59 -12.52 -0.42
CA TYR A 237 5.41 -11.43 -1.35
C TYR A 237 6.54 -11.33 -2.36
N THR A 238 6.18 -10.84 -3.54
CA THR A 238 7.09 -10.54 -4.64
C THR A 238 6.52 -9.42 -5.52
N VAL A 239 7.23 -9.09 -6.59
CA VAL A 239 6.81 -8.08 -7.57
C VAL A 239 5.92 -8.66 -8.66
N PRO A 240 5.11 -7.86 -9.37
CA PRO A 240 4.35 -8.31 -10.52
C PRO A 240 5.22 -9.06 -11.54
N GLY A 241 4.77 -10.26 -11.90
CA GLY A 241 5.45 -11.12 -12.86
C GLY A 241 6.35 -12.21 -12.27
N ASP A 242 6.56 -12.22 -10.96
CA ASP A 242 7.28 -13.29 -10.24
C ASP A 242 6.36 -14.13 -9.33
N GLY A 243 5.06 -13.86 -9.31
CA GLY A 243 4.08 -14.57 -8.51
C GLY A 243 2.93 -15.14 -9.32
N MET A 244 1.82 -15.39 -8.62
CA MET A 244 0.65 -16.06 -9.17
C MET A 244 -0.45 -15.12 -9.67
N ILE A 245 -0.34 -13.80 -9.44
CA ILE A 245 -1.41 -12.85 -9.70
C ILE A 245 -1.40 -12.42 -11.17
N ASP A 246 -2.57 -12.52 -11.83
CA ASP A 246 -2.74 -12.00 -13.20
C ASP A 246 -2.96 -10.48 -13.20
N PHE A 247 -1.85 -9.74 -13.26
CA PHE A 247 -1.90 -8.28 -13.33
C PHE A 247 -2.48 -7.76 -14.66
N SER A 248 -2.49 -8.54 -15.72
CA SER A 248 -3.18 -8.14 -16.95
C SER A 248 -4.69 -8.06 -16.73
N ALA A 249 -5.27 -9.05 -16.05
CA ALA A 249 -6.68 -9.03 -15.70
C ALA A 249 -7.03 -7.87 -14.74
N ILE A 250 -6.19 -7.65 -13.70
CA ILE A 250 -6.38 -6.55 -12.74
C ILE A 250 -6.31 -5.18 -13.42
N VAL A 251 -5.29 -4.93 -14.24
CA VAL A 251 -5.12 -3.64 -14.94
C VAL A 251 -6.25 -3.40 -15.93
N ASN A 252 -6.70 -4.44 -16.65
CA ASN A 252 -7.87 -4.33 -17.52
C ASN A 252 -9.14 -3.98 -16.74
N LYS A 253 -9.34 -4.58 -15.55
CA LYS A 253 -10.50 -4.25 -14.70
C LYS A 253 -10.42 -2.82 -14.16
N LEU A 254 -9.23 -2.37 -13.73
CA LEU A 254 -8.99 -0.98 -13.32
C LEU A 254 -9.28 0.00 -14.47
N ALA A 255 -8.91 -0.35 -15.70
CA ALA A 255 -9.26 0.46 -16.88
C ALA A 255 -10.76 0.53 -17.12
N GLN A 256 -11.49 -0.58 -16.97
CA GLN A 256 -12.95 -0.64 -17.13
C GLN A 256 -13.69 0.24 -16.12
N ILE A 257 -13.22 0.32 -14.86
CA ILE A 257 -13.80 1.20 -13.85
C ILE A 257 -13.30 2.65 -13.95
N GLY A 258 -12.40 2.94 -14.89
CA GLY A 258 -11.91 4.29 -15.16
C GLY A 258 -10.84 4.79 -14.17
N TYR A 259 -10.17 3.89 -13.44
CA TYR A 259 -9.12 4.29 -12.51
C TYR A 259 -7.99 5.01 -13.25
N GLN A 260 -7.55 6.12 -12.71
CA GLN A 260 -6.39 6.89 -13.14
C GLN A 260 -5.57 7.28 -11.91
N GLY A 261 -4.25 7.10 -11.99
CA GLY A 261 -3.41 7.38 -10.81
C GLY A 261 -2.13 6.57 -10.79
N TRP A 262 -1.65 6.38 -9.58
CA TRP A 262 -0.45 5.62 -9.32
C TRP A 262 -0.72 4.11 -9.26
N PHE A 263 0.16 3.35 -9.91
CA PHE A 263 0.32 1.92 -9.74
C PHE A 263 1.66 1.72 -9.04
N VAL A 264 1.62 1.34 -7.78
CA VAL A 264 2.82 1.23 -6.94
C VAL A 264 3.23 -0.23 -6.83
N VAL A 265 4.45 -0.55 -7.25
CA VAL A 265 5.06 -1.85 -6.96
C VAL A 265 5.47 -1.86 -5.49
N GLU A 266 4.96 -2.83 -4.77
CA GLU A 266 5.33 -3.04 -3.38
C GLU A 266 5.59 -4.53 -3.14
N ALA A 267 6.77 -4.85 -2.62
CA ALA A 267 7.12 -6.22 -2.28
C ALA A 267 7.96 -6.24 -1.01
N GLU A 268 7.40 -6.82 0.03
CA GLU A 268 8.12 -7.08 1.28
C GLU A 268 9.00 -8.31 1.08
N GLN A 269 10.25 -8.09 0.71
CA GLN A 269 11.20 -9.14 0.36
C GLN A 269 12.50 -9.02 1.17
N ASP A 270 13.21 -10.14 1.28
CA ASP A 270 14.59 -10.16 1.76
C ASP A 270 15.52 -9.71 0.62
N PRO A 271 16.15 -8.52 0.72
CA PRO A 271 17.01 -8.00 -0.35
C PRO A 271 18.25 -8.87 -0.64
N ALA A 272 18.62 -9.75 0.29
CA ALA A 272 19.71 -10.70 0.06
C ALA A 272 19.28 -11.88 -0.83
N LYS A 273 17.98 -12.19 -0.89
CA LYS A 273 17.41 -13.28 -1.71
C LYS A 273 16.75 -12.74 -2.97
N ALA A 274 16.20 -11.55 -2.90
CA ALA A 274 15.54 -10.86 -3.99
C ALA A 274 16.21 -9.50 -4.21
N PRO A 275 17.29 -9.40 -5.00
CA PRO A 275 18.02 -8.15 -5.23
C PRO A 275 17.08 -7.05 -5.70
N PRO A 276 16.96 -5.91 -4.96
CA PRO A 276 15.87 -4.96 -5.19
C PRO A 276 15.81 -4.37 -6.59
N LEU A 277 16.95 -4.01 -7.18
CA LEU A 277 16.98 -3.45 -8.54
C LEU A 277 16.46 -4.45 -9.59
N GLU A 278 16.88 -5.71 -9.50
CA GLU A 278 16.46 -6.76 -10.44
C GLU A 278 14.94 -6.97 -10.38
N TYR A 279 14.40 -7.07 -9.16
CA TYR A 279 12.96 -7.23 -8.94
C TYR A 279 12.17 -5.96 -9.29
N ALA A 280 12.71 -4.78 -9.01
CA ALA A 280 12.11 -3.51 -9.43
C ALA A 280 11.99 -3.41 -10.96
N LEU A 281 13.01 -3.79 -11.70
CA LEU A 281 13.00 -3.85 -13.17
C LEU A 281 11.94 -4.84 -13.70
N LEU A 282 11.83 -6.02 -13.08
CA LEU A 282 10.82 -7.01 -13.44
C LEU A 282 9.40 -6.48 -13.22
N GLY A 283 9.12 -5.96 -12.02
CA GLY A 283 7.81 -5.38 -11.69
C GLY A 283 7.43 -4.22 -12.60
N TYR A 284 8.36 -3.30 -12.84
CA TYR A 284 8.16 -2.20 -13.78
C TYR A 284 7.79 -2.68 -15.19
N LYS A 285 8.58 -3.61 -15.74
CA LYS A 285 8.37 -4.15 -17.10
C LYS A 285 7.01 -4.85 -17.23
N THR A 286 6.65 -5.64 -16.23
CA THR A 286 5.37 -6.39 -16.21
C THR A 286 4.20 -5.42 -16.17
N LEU A 287 4.20 -4.45 -15.26
CA LEU A 287 3.13 -3.46 -15.15
C LEU A 287 3.07 -2.56 -16.38
N ARG A 288 4.20 -2.09 -16.89
CA ARG A 288 4.24 -1.26 -18.08
C ARG A 288 3.59 -1.97 -19.27
N SER A 289 3.88 -3.25 -19.47
CA SER A 289 3.27 -4.05 -20.55
C SER A 289 1.75 -4.22 -20.34
N ALA A 290 1.30 -4.46 -19.11
CA ALA A 290 -0.12 -4.60 -18.79
C ALA A 290 -0.89 -3.27 -19.00
N LEU A 291 -0.29 -2.14 -18.59
CA LEU A 291 -0.87 -0.80 -18.78
C LEU A 291 -0.99 -0.43 -20.25
N ASP A 292 0.06 -0.66 -21.03
CA ASP A 292 0.06 -0.39 -22.47
C ASP A 292 -1.02 -1.24 -23.18
N ALA A 293 -1.14 -2.52 -22.82
CA ALA A 293 -2.15 -3.43 -23.38
C ALA A 293 -3.59 -3.01 -23.00
N ALA A 294 -3.80 -2.47 -21.81
CA ALA A 294 -5.10 -1.97 -21.34
C ALA A 294 -5.43 -0.55 -21.84
N GLY A 295 -4.57 0.08 -22.64
CA GLY A 295 -4.80 1.39 -23.23
C GLY A 295 -4.52 2.58 -22.32
N TYR A 296 -3.73 2.40 -21.27
CA TYR A 296 -3.24 3.52 -20.47
C TYR A 296 -2.12 4.28 -21.18
N SER A 297 -2.07 5.57 -20.92
CA SER A 297 -0.88 6.40 -21.19
C SER A 297 -0.09 6.56 -19.89
N VAL A 298 1.09 5.96 -19.83
CA VAL A 298 2.02 6.19 -18.71
C VAL A 298 2.69 7.55 -18.93
N ILE A 299 2.40 8.49 -18.04
CA ILE A 299 2.81 9.90 -18.16
C ILE A 299 3.89 10.27 -17.14
N SER A 300 4.75 11.23 -17.52
CA SER A 300 5.63 11.98 -16.62
C SER A 300 4.99 13.34 -16.32
N GLY A 301 5.05 13.81 -15.08
CA GLY A 301 4.42 15.06 -14.66
C GLY A 301 3.07 14.87 -13.94
N ALA A 302 2.29 15.93 -13.73
CA ALA A 302 1.03 15.88 -13.00
C ALA A 302 -0.02 14.99 -13.70
N LEU A 303 -0.85 14.31 -12.89
CA LEU A 303 -1.97 13.49 -13.36
C LEU A 303 -3.10 14.33 -13.98
#